data_c63a4aa29115660af8bc6883e5e54c6d
#
_entry.id   c63a4aa29115660af8bc6883e5e54c6d
#
_cell.length_a   1.000
_cell.length_b   1.000
_cell.length_c   1.000
_cell.angle_alpha   90.00
_cell.angle_beta   90.00
_cell.angle_gamma   90.00
#
_symmetry.space_group_name_H-M   'P 1'
#
loop_
_entity.id
_entity.type
_entity.pdbx_description
1 polymer ?
#
loop_
_entity_poly.entity_id
_entity_poly.type
_entity_poly.pdbx_seq_one_letter_code
_entity_poly.pdbx_strand_id
1 'polypeptide(L)'
;MRLPQFNLLLCATALLLCPLLSLDAQKSNGYVQTNLVSSVPGLAAHTDATLVNAWGTAFFGAGPWWVNAAGTGYSILYEPSGGPFPPSNPLIVTIPPPAAGGPSVPTGIVSNSTSDFQIAQGKPALFLFASARGTISGWSSSVDSTHAILKVTTPGATYLGVTIGQNGSANMLYAADFKTGGTIDVFDGGFKPVMLAPGAFQDPTIPSGYAPFNVFNVGGSIFVMFAEVGANGRNMPGPGLGYVDQFSPNGTLIMKLQHGNWMNSPWGIAMAPQIGFGALSRHLLVGNFGSGQIAAFDPTTGAFTGMMTDSSGATITVDGLWGIGFGNGLLGGSMHTLYFASGPNGETQGLFGALTAGKAY
;
A
#
# COMPACT_ATOMS: atom_id res chain seq x y z
N MET A 1 -31.10 -91.08 1.40
CA MET A 1 -31.00 -89.87 0.62
C MET A 1 -31.11 -88.68 1.58
N ARG A 2 -29.97 -88.04 1.97
CA ARG A 2 -29.91 -86.98 2.98
C ARG A 2 -29.68 -85.67 2.25
N LEU A 3 -30.57 -84.70 2.48
CA LEU A 3 -30.49 -83.35 1.99
C LEU A 3 -29.52 -82.50 2.86
N PRO A 4 -28.67 -81.64 2.35
CA PRO A 4 -27.79 -80.77 3.12
C PRO A 4 -28.53 -79.56 3.69
N GLN A 5 -28.27 -79.21 4.93
CA GLN A 5 -28.70 -77.98 5.57
C GLN A 5 -27.87 -76.80 5.08
N PHE A 6 -28.53 -75.71 4.60
CA PHE A 6 -27.92 -74.43 4.31
C PHE A 6 -27.89 -73.59 5.60
N ASN A 7 -26.65 -73.24 6.03
CA ASN A 7 -26.44 -72.24 7.09
C ASN A 7 -26.50 -70.84 6.50
N LEU A 8 -27.45 -70.06 6.93
CA LEU A 8 -27.53 -68.63 6.64
C LEU A 8 -26.57 -67.86 7.55
N LEU A 9 -25.51 -67.28 6.99
CA LEU A 9 -24.63 -66.39 7.70
C LEU A 9 -25.23 -64.98 7.67
N LEU A 10 -25.65 -64.47 8.82
CA LEU A 10 -26.07 -63.07 9.00
C LEU A 10 -24.82 -62.17 9.03
N CYS A 11 -24.58 -61.40 8.00
CA CYS A 11 -23.61 -60.32 8.02
C CYS A 11 -24.24 -59.10 8.72
N ALA A 12 -23.83 -58.82 9.94
CA ALA A 12 -24.15 -57.57 10.61
C ALA A 12 -23.25 -56.45 10.09
N THR A 13 -23.82 -55.54 9.30
CA THR A 13 -23.14 -54.28 8.90
C THR A 13 -23.16 -53.32 10.06
N ALA A 14 -22.02 -53.15 10.73
CA ALA A 14 -21.80 -52.09 11.70
C ALA A 14 -21.66 -50.75 10.95
N LEU A 15 -22.69 -49.87 11.02
CA LEU A 15 -22.56 -48.45 10.64
C LEU A 15 -21.62 -47.79 11.67
N LEU A 16 -20.39 -47.44 11.21
CA LEU A 16 -19.53 -46.51 11.92
C LEU A 16 -20.15 -45.12 11.79
N LEU A 17 -20.82 -44.62 12.83
CA LEU A 17 -21.09 -43.20 13.01
C LEU A 17 -19.73 -42.49 13.22
N CYS A 18 -19.21 -41.86 12.15
CA CYS A 18 -18.12 -40.90 12.29
C CYS A 18 -18.71 -39.66 12.98
N PRO A 19 -18.24 -39.22 14.15
CA PRO A 19 -18.67 -37.95 14.70
C PRO A 19 -18.22 -36.85 13.72
N LEU A 20 -19.16 -36.09 13.18
CA LEU A 20 -18.89 -34.80 12.53
C LEU A 20 -18.26 -33.91 13.61
N LEU A 21 -16.93 -33.88 13.65
CA LEU A 21 -16.22 -32.82 14.34
C LEU A 21 -16.68 -31.53 13.68
N SER A 22 -17.56 -30.79 14.34
CA SER A 22 -17.78 -29.39 14.06
C SER A 22 -16.40 -28.73 14.11
N LEU A 23 -15.83 -28.35 12.97
CA LEU A 23 -14.78 -27.33 12.97
C LEU A 23 -15.45 -26.10 13.58
N ASP A 24 -15.28 -25.89 14.88
CA ASP A 24 -15.44 -24.59 15.47
C ASP A 24 -14.50 -23.68 14.68
N ALA A 25 -15.07 -22.84 13.85
CA ALA A 25 -14.33 -21.77 13.17
C ALA A 25 -13.64 -21.00 14.30
N GLN A 26 -12.33 -21.21 14.45
CA GLN A 26 -11.51 -20.55 15.45
C GLN A 26 -11.79 -19.06 15.29
N LYS A 27 -12.50 -18.48 16.29
CA LYS A 27 -12.81 -17.04 16.28
C LYS A 27 -11.51 -16.32 15.99
N SER A 28 -11.44 -15.64 14.86
CA SER A 28 -10.28 -14.83 14.54
C SER A 28 -10.18 -13.79 15.66
N ASN A 29 -9.04 -13.72 16.33
CA ASN A 29 -8.85 -12.80 17.46
C ASN A 29 -8.86 -11.33 17.01
N GLY A 30 -9.22 -11.08 15.75
CA GLY A 30 -9.28 -9.76 15.14
C GLY A 30 -7.90 -9.10 15.08
N TYR A 31 -7.92 -7.82 14.77
CA TYR A 31 -6.72 -6.99 14.71
C TYR A 31 -6.81 -5.86 15.74
N VAL A 32 -5.66 -5.39 16.19
CA VAL A 32 -5.53 -4.29 17.16
C VAL A 32 -4.81 -3.14 16.49
N GLN A 33 -5.41 -1.96 16.51
CA GLN A 33 -4.79 -0.71 16.07
C GLN A 33 -4.02 -0.07 17.22
N THR A 34 -2.80 0.39 16.94
CA THR A 34 -1.97 1.19 17.83
C THR A 34 -1.55 2.46 17.12
N ASN A 35 -1.87 3.61 17.67
CA ASN A 35 -1.44 4.91 17.18
C ASN A 35 -0.03 5.18 17.72
N LEU A 36 0.96 5.36 16.83
CA LEU A 36 2.37 5.50 17.20
C LEU A 36 2.80 6.96 17.23
N VAL A 37 2.52 7.72 16.16
CA VAL A 37 2.82 9.16 16.05
C VAL A 37 1.62 9.89 15.51
N SER A 38 1.30 11.04 16.11
CA SER A 38 0.25 11.93 15.60
C SER A 38 0.71 13.38 15.61
N SER A 39 0.19 14.17 14.65
CA SER A 39 0.32 15.63 14.72
C SER A 39 -0.51 16.27 15.84
N VAL A 40 -1.44 15.50 16.43
CA VAL A 40 -2.34 15.96 17.50
C VAL A 40 -1.88 15.40 18.83
N PRO A 41 -1.61 16.25 19.84
CA PRO A 41 -1.24 15.81 21.18
C PRO A 41 -2.27 14.86 21.81
N GLY A 42 -1.80 13.77 22.41
CA GLY A 42 -2.64 12.79 23.13
C GLY A 42 -3.36 11.77 22.26
N LEU A 43 -3.27 11.86 20.92
CA LEU A 43 -3.89 10.91 20.00
C LEU A 43 -3.01 9.66 19.76
N ALA A 44 -1.71 9.76 19.98
CA ALA A 44 -0.74 8.70 19.80
C ALA A 44 0.31 8.70 20.91
N ALA A 45 1.17 7.67 20.96
CA ALA A 45 2.26 7.58 21.91
C ALA A 45 3.27 8.73 21.77
N HIS A 46 3.51 9.19 20.54
CA HIS A 46 4.40 10.31 20.23
C HIS A 46 3.62 11.42 19.52
N THR A 47 4.03 12.66 19.75
CA THR A 47 3.49 13.83 19.04
C THR A 47 4.55 14.45 18.17
N ASP A 48 4.23 14.63 16.88
CA ASP A 48 5.05 15.36 15.91
C ASP A 48 4.16 16.29 15.07
N ALA A 49 4.15 17.57 15.41
CA ALA A 49 3.35 18.58 14.72
C ALA A 49 3.70 18.76 13.24
N THR A 50 4.84 18.25 12.79
CA THR A 50 5.26 18.32 11.38
C THR A 50 4.66 17.20 10.53
N LEU A 51 4.13 16.13 11.17
CA LEU A 51 3.48 15.01 10.48
C LEU A 51 2.05 15.36 10.07
N VAL A 52 1.86 16.31 9.15
CA VAL A 52 0.52 16.67 8.65
C VAL A 52 0.23 15.95 7.35
N ASN A 53 -0.93 15.30 7.27
CA ASN A 53 -1.36 14.46 6.15
C ASN A 53 -0.29 13.42 5.80
N ALA A 54 -0.09 12.46 6.72
CA ALA A 54 0.84 11.36 6.53
C ALA A 54 0.36 10.47 5.39
N TRP A 55 1.19 10.32 4.33
CA TRP A 55 0.76 9.70 3.07
C TRP A 55 1.53 8.43 2.75
N GLY A 56 2.52 8.51 1.87
CA GLY A 56 3.35 7.38 1.45
C GLY A 56 4.36 6.95 2.51
N THR A 57 4.60 5.66 2.59
CA THR A 57 5.58 5.06 3.52
C THR A 57 6.53 4.13 2.79
N ALA A 58 7.80 4.14 3.17
CA ALA A 58 8.81 3.21 2.67
C ALA A 58 9.93 3.01 3.70
N PHE A 59 10.75 2.00 3.48
CA PHE A 59 12.07 1.85 4.11
C PHE A 59 13.08 1.35 3.07
N PHE A 60 14.36 1.57 3.33
CA PHE A 60 15.44 1.05 2.50
C PHE A 60 16.18 -0.06 3.26
N GLY A 61 16.16 -1.28 2.71
CA GLY A 61 16.82 -2.43 3.33
C GLY A 61 16.37 -2.65 4.78
N ALA A 62 17.31 -2.61 5.71
CA ALA A 62 17.09 -2.78 7.15
C ALA A 62 16.70 -1.47 7.87
N GLY A 63 16.52 -0.38 7.15
CA GLY A 63 16.32 0.96 7.70
C GLY A 63 14.96 1.21 8.35
N PRO A 64 14.81 2.39 8.99
CA PRO A 64 13.58 2.83 9.63
C PRO A 64 12.50 3.20 8.61
N TRP A 65 11.30 3.49 9.11
CA TRP A 65 10.21 4.02 8.29
C TRP A 65 10.49 5.47 7.86
N TRP A 66 10.26 5.72 6.59
CA TRP A 66 10.11 7.04 6.00
C TRP A 66 8.63 7.29 5.77
N VAL A 67 8.13 8.40 6.25
CA VAL A 67 6.71 8.78 6.13
C VAL A 67 6.63 10.17 5.49
N ASN A 68 5.99 10.28 4.34
CA ASN A 68 5.75 11.56 3.71
C ASN A 68 4.65 12.33 4.44
N ALA A 69 4.92 13.58 4.75
CA ALA A 69 3.98 14.54 5.33
C ALA A 69 3.57 15.56 4.26
N ALA A 70 2.47 15.29 3.55
CA ALA A 70 2.04 16.06 2.40
C ALA A 70 1.68 17.51 2.76
N GLY A 71 1.15 17.73 3.96
CA GLY A 71 0.75 19.05 4.45
C GLY A 71 1.93 19.96 4.82
N THR A 72 3.13 19.41 5.04
CA THR A 72 4.33 20.18 5.44
C THR A 72 5.45 20.13 4.42
N GLY A 73 5.38 19.22 3.44
CA GLY A 73 6.41 19.09 2.40
C GLY A 73 7.64 18.31 2.84
N TYR A 74 7.52 17.48 3.86
CA TYR A 74 8.62 16.70 4.42
C TYR A 74 8.46 15.21 4.18
N SER A 75 9.58 14.47 4.30
CA SER A 75 9.62 13.05 4.57
C SER A 75 10.37 12.84 5.89
N ILE A 76 9.72 12.18 6.84
CA ILE A 76 10.12 12.12 8.25
C ILE A 76 10.43 10.67 8.61
N LEU A 77 11.46 10.46 9.43
CA LEU A 77 11.89 9.12 9.82
C LEU A 77 11.40 8.76 11.20
N TYR A 78 10.84 7.55 11.33
CA TYR A 78 10.37 7.00 12.59
C TYR A 78 10.87 5.58 12.83
N GLU A 79 11.15 5.30 14.11
CA GLU A 79 11.29 3.93 14.60
C GLU A 79 9.94 3.20 14.57
N PRO A 80 9.93 1.85 14.62
CA PRO A 80 8.70 1.07 14.64
C PRO A 80 7.83 1.30 15.89
N SER A 81 8.37 1.88 16.93
CA SER A 81 7.66 2.34 18.13
C SER A 81 7.01 3.72 17.96
N GLY A 82 7.30 4.44 16.88
CA GLY A 82 6.91 5.83 16.65
C GLY A 82 7.92 6.86 17.13
N GLY A 83 9.00 6.46 17.79
CA GLY A 83 10.09 7.37 18.15
C GLY A 83 10.73 7.98 16.89
N PRO A 84 11.25 9.23 16.97
CA PRO A 84 11.95 9.86 15.86
C PRO A 84 13.28 9.14 15.59
N PHE A 85 13.69 9.08 14.32
CA PHE A 85 14.95 8.40 13.95
C PHE A 85 15.89 9.35 13.17
N PRO A 86 17.23 9.36 13.46
CA PRO A 86 17.85 8.81 14.67
C PRO A 86 17.38 9.52 15.96
N PRO A 87 17.28 8.84 17.11
CA PRO A 87 16.70 9.42 18.33
C PRO A 87 17.40 10.69 18.82
N SER A 88 18.73 10.75 18.65
CA SER A 88 19.56 11.90 19.12
C SER A 88 19.57 13.08 18.15
N ASN A 89 19.24 12.85 16.87
CA ASN A 89 19.21 13.89 15.83
C ASN A 89 18.23 13.48 14.73
N PRO A 90 16.92 13.68 14.95
CA PRO A 90 15.89 13.24 14.01
C PRO A 90 16.10 13.77 12.60
N LEU A 91 16.05 12.87 11.61
CA LEU A 91 16.19 13.24 10.21
C LEU A 91 14.83 13.58 9.61
N ILE A 92 14.75 14.82 9.12
CA ILE A 92 13.63 15.32 8.33
C ILE A 92 14.19 15.78 6.99
N VAL A 93 13.65 15.22 5.89
CA VAL A 93 14.08 15.56 4.55
C VAL A 93 13.03 16.45 3.89
N THR A 94 13.47 17.62 3.44
CA THR A 94 12.65 18.55 2.67
C THR A 94 12.48 18.05 1.24
N ILE A 95 11.23 17.91 0.81
CA ILE A 95 10.89 17.56 -0.56
C ILE A 95 10.71 18.87 -1.35
N PRO A 96 11.42 19.06 -2.46
CA PRO A 96 11.41 20.34 -3.17
C PRO A 96 10.04 20.62 -3.80
N PRO A 97 9.61 21.90 -3.81
CA PRO A 97 8.47 22.32 -4.61
C PRO A 97 8.79 22.26 -6.11
N PRO A 98 7.78 22.41 -6.99
CA PRO A 98 8.03 22.63 -8.40
C PRO A 98 8.92 23.87 -8.64
N ALA A 99 9.69 23.87 -9.72
CA ALA A 99 10.54 25.02 -10.09
C ALA A 99 9.74 26.33 -10.27
N ALA A 100 8.45 26.24 -10.62
CA ALA A 100 7.54 27.38 -10.73
C ALA A 100 7.11 27.95 -9.36
N GLY A 101 7.53 27.32 -8.24
CA GLY A 101 7.16 27.72 -6.88
C GLY A 101 5.87 27.06 -6.38
N GLY A 102 5.46 27.46 -5.18
CA GLY A 102 4.31 26.91 -4.46
C GLY A 102 4.72 25.83 -3.42
N PRO A 103 3.76 25.21 -2.72
CA PRO A 103 4.07 24.19 -1.73
C PRO A 103 4.53 22.89 -2.39
N SER A 104 5.44 22.17 -1.74
CA SER A 104 5.63 20.75 -1.98
C SER A 104 4.47 19.99 -1.35
N VAL A 105 4.02 18.92 -2.03
CA VAL A 105 2.95 18.04 -1.53
C VAL A 105 3.40 16.60 -1.80
N PRO A 106 4.37 16.07 -1.03
CA PRO A 106 4.87 14.71 -1.23
C PRO A 106 3.78 13.68 -0.95
N THR A 107 3.61 12.75 -1.88
CA THR A 107 2.59 11.70 -1.86
C THR A 107 3.23 10.32 -1.78
N GLY A 108 3.40 9.62 -2.90
CA GLY A 108 4.10 8.34 -2.96
C GLY A 108 5.59 8.45 -2.67
N ILE A 109 6.16 7.37 -2.14
CA ILE A 109 7.60 7.20 -1.92
C ILE A 109 7.98 5.77 -2.27
N VAL A 110 9.16 5.59 -2.87
CA VAL A 110 9.74 4.28 -3.14
C VAL A 110 11.24 4.28 -2.85
N SER A 111 11.74 3.18 -2.26
CA SER A 111 13.17 2.95 -2.11
C SER A 111 13.78 2.44 -3.43
N ASN A 112 15.02 2.85 -3.71
CA ASN A 112 15.76 2.43 -4.90
C ASN A 112 17.04 1.70 -4.50
N SER A 113 17.11 0.42 -4.83
CA SER A 113 18.29 -0.43 -4.63
C SER A 113 19.14 -0.58 -5.91
N THR A 114 18.80 0.11 -6.99
CA THR A 114 19.51 0.05 -8.26
C THR A 114 20.61 1.12 -8.37
N SER A 115 21.48 1.00 -9.36
CA SER A 115 22.45 2.03 -9.72
C SER A 115 21.88 3.14 -10.60
N ASP A 116 20.63 3.00 -11.04
CA ASP A 116 19.90 3.98 -11.85
C ASP A 116 19.29 5.09 -10.97
N PHE A 117 18.54 5.99 -11.59
CA PHE A 117 17.89 7.12 -10.92
C PHE A 117 18.89 8.03 -10.21
N GLN A 118 19.97 8.39 -10.92
CA GLN A 118 21.04 9.22 -10.36
C GLN A 118 20.60 10.67 -10.18
N ILE A 119 20.77 11.18 -8.96
CA ILE A 119 20.50 12.57 -8.59
C ILE A 119 21.71 13.49 -8.74
N ALA A 120 22.90 12.91 -8.75
CA ALA A 120 24.17 13.49 -9.15
C ALA A 120 25.00 12.43 -9.86
N GLN A 121 26.06 12.81 -10.56
CA GLN A 121 26.90 11.87 -11.30
C GLN A 121 27.44 10.75 -10.38
N GLY A 122 27.13 9.49 -10.72
CA GLY A 122 27.52 8.30 -9.96
C GLY A 122 26.85 8.20 -8.58
N LYS A 123 25.77 8.97 -8.33
CA LYS A 123 25.05 9.01 -7.05
C LYS A 123 23.57 8.70 -7.27
N PRO A 124 23.16 7.42 -7.22
CA PRO A 124 21.77 7.06 -7.27
C PRO A 124 21.00 7.59 -6.05
N ALA A 125 19.73 7.92 -6.23
CA ALA A 125 18.83 8.18 -5.13
C ALA A 125 18.65 6.90 -4.31
N LEU A 126 18.56 6.99 -2.99
CA LEU A 126 18.10 5.90 -2.11
C LEU A 126 16.56 5.87 -2.04
N PHE A 127 15.93 7.03 -2.15
CA PHE A 127 14.48 7.18 -2.19
C PHE A 127 14.06 8.11 -3.32
N LEU A 128 12.93 7.79 -3.94
CA LEU A 128 12.24 8.63 -4.91
C LEU A 128 10.88 9.02 -4.35
N PHE A 129 10.49 10.27 -4.58
CA PHE A 129 9.26 10.87 -4.07
C PHE A 129 8.43 11.41 -5.25
N ALA A 130 7.16 11.09 -5.25
CA ALA A 130 6.17 11.76 -6.08
C ALA A 130 5.54 12.92 -5.33
N SER A 131 5.03 13.89 -6.05
CA SER A 131 4.28 15.02 -5.49
C SER A 131 3.00 15.27 -6.28
N ALA A 132 1.93 15.64 -5.60
CA ALA A 132 0.68 16.08 -6.21
C ALA A 132 0.84 17.33 -7.09
N ARG A 133 2.06 17.87 -7.19
CA ARG A 133 2.43 18.97 -8.07
C ARG A 133 3.10 18.54 -9.38
N GLY A 134 2.99 17.23 -9.72
CA GLY A 134 3.57 16.67 -10.94
C GLY A 134 5.09 16.63 -10.94
N THR A 135 5.71 16.47 -9.77
CA THR A 135 7.17 16.37 -9.65
C THR A 135 7.61 15.02 -9.14
N ILE A 136 8.81 14.60 -9.58
CA ILE A 136 9.57 13.51 -9.01
C ILE A 136 10.89 14.07 -8.50
N SER A 137 11.24 13.76 -7.26
CA SER A 137 12.52 14.09 -6.65
C SER A 137 13.19 12.84 -6.07
N GLY A 138 14.50 12.92 -5.90
CA GLY A 138 15.27 11.82 -5.33
C GLY A 138 16.16 12.30 -4.18
N TRP A 139 16.40 11.42 -3.22
CA TRP A 139 17.25 11.72 -2.08
C TRP A 139 18.33 10.66 -1.87
N SER A 140 19.52 11.12 -1.49
CA SER A 140 20.61 10.32 -0.96
C SER A 140 21.45 11.17 -0.03
N SER A 141 21.77 10.66 1.15
CA SER A 141 22.64 11.35 2.12
C SER A 141 24.03 11.66 1.58
N SER A 142 24.47 10.95 0.53
CA SER A 142 25.77 11.20 -0.13
C SER A 142 25.77 12.43 -1.06
N VAL A 143 24.60 13.05 -1.30
CA VAL A 143 24.43 14.27 -2.12
C VAL A 143 23.98 15.44 -1.25
N ASP A 144 22.88 15.29 -0.53
CA ASP A 144 22.38 16.25 0.44
C ASP A 144 21.72 15.46 1.58
N SER A 145 22.08 15.79 2.82
CA SER A 145 21.58 15.04 3.98
C SER A 145 20.15 15.39 4.36
N THR A 146 19.63 16.56 3.95
CA THR A 146 18.35 17.10 4.42
C THR A 146 17.41 17.55 3.33
N HIS A 147 17.82 17.53 2.05
CA HIS A 147 16.98 17.95 0.93
C HIS A 147 17.00 16.91 -0.19
N ALA A 148 15.83 16.60 -0.74
CA ALA A 148 15.73 15.83 -1.96
C ALA A 148 15.99 16.74 -3.19
N ILE A 149 16.46 16.15 -4.27
CA ILE A 149 16.81 16.83 -5.51
C ILE A 149 15.70 16.64 -6.54
N LEU A 150 15.17 17.76 -7.07
CA LEU A 150 14.16 17.73 -8.12
C LEU A 150 14.74 17.15 -9.42
N LYS A 151 14.07 16.15 -9.99
CA LYS A 151 14.52 15.46 -11.22
C LYS A 151 13.53 15.58 -12.37
N VAL A 152 12.23 15.51 -12.09
CA VAL A 152 11.16 15.58 -13.09
C VAL A 152 10.17 16.65 -12.69
N THR A 153 9.71 17.42 -13.68
CA THR A 153 8.53 18.27 -13.56
C THR A 153 7.67 18.03 -14.80
N THR A 154 6.45 17.55 -14.59
CA THR A 154 5.44 17.33 -15.63
C THR A 154 4.30 18.32 -15.42
N PRO A 155 4.24 19.41 -16.21
CA PRO A 155 3.20 20.42 -16.03
C PRO A 155 1.80 19.84 -16.18
N GLY A 156 0.93 20.15 -15.22
CA GLY A 156 -0.46 19.67 -15.20
C GLY A 156 -0.65 18.22 -14.75
N ALA A 157 0.41 17.51 -14.40
CA ALA A 157 0.29 16.20 -13.76
C ALA A 157 0.02 16.33 -12.24
N THR A 158 -0.63 15.31 -11.68
CA THR A 158 -0.90 15.16 -10.25
C THR A 158 -0.45 13.77 -9.83
N TYR A 159 0.84 13.63 -9.48
CA TYR A 159 1.38 12.33 -9.11
C TYR A 159 1.02 11.98 -7.66
N LEU A 160 0.14 10.98 -7.48
CA LEU A 160 -0.28 10.53 -6.16
C LEU A 160 0.40 9.26 -5.69
N GLY A 161 1.02 8.50 -6.60
CA GLY A 161 1.77 7.30 -6.28
C GLY A 161 2.99 7.14 -7.17
N VAL A 162 3.99 6.40 -6.69
CA VAL A 162 5.22 6.11 -7.44
C VAL A 162 5.79 4.77 -7.04
N THR A 163 6.29 4.00 -8.02
CA THR A 163 7.00 2.75 -7.76
C THR A 163 8.10 2.49 -8.79
N ILE A 164 9.05 1.63 -8.44
CA ILE A 164 10.06 1.10 -9.36
C ILE A 164 9.68 -0.33 -9.74
N GLY A 165 9.86 -0.68 -11.01
CA GLY A 165 9.75 -2.04 -11.51
C GLY A 165 10.73 -2.30 -12.65
N GLN A 166 10.88 -3.57 -13.03
CA GLN A 166 11.75 -3.97 -14.15
C GLN A 166 10.91 -4.35 -15.36
N ASN A 167 11.15 -3.70 -16.49
CA ASN A 167 10.59 -4.09 -17.79
C ASN A 167 11.72 -4.70 -18.64
N GLY A 168 11.72 -6.01 -18.74
CA GLY A 168 12.88 -6.74 -19.23
C GLY A 168 14.08 -6.56 -18.30
N SER A 169 15.20 -6.04 -18.82
CA SER A 169 16.40 -5.72 -18.04
C SER A 169 16.47 -4.26 -17.58
N ALA A 170 15.53 -3.42 -17.98
CA ALA A 170 15.54 -1.99 -17.68
C ALA A 170 14.74 -1.66 -16.41
N ASN A 171 15.33 -0.86 -15.52
CA ASN A 171 14.61 -0.31 -14.40
C ASN A 171 13.75 0.85 -14.86
N MET A 172 12.48 0.84 -14.48
CA MET A 172 11.49 1.84 -14.83
C MET A 172 10.87 2.44 -13.56
N LEU A 173 10.58 3.73 -13.61
CA LEU A 173 9.81 4.43 -12.60
C LEU A 173 8.41 4.67 -13.15
N TYR A 174 7.40 4.25 -12.40
CA TYR A 174 5.99 4.41 -12.73
C TYR A 174 5.37 5.42 -11.78
N ALA A 175 4.66 6.42 -12.33
CA ALA A 175 3.99 7.46 -11.56
C ALA A 175 2.50 7.52 -11.92
N ALA A 176 1.63 7.44 -10.93
CA ALA A 176 0.19 7.52 -11.11
C ALA A 176 -0.25 8.98 -11.24
N ASP A 177 -0.65 9.41 -12.43
CA ASP A 177 -1.15 10.76 -12.70
C ASP A 177 -2.66 10.80 -12.49
N PHE A 178 -3.08 11.28 -11.33
CA PHE A 178 -4.48 11.34 -10.92
C PHE A 178 -5.14 12.63 -11.39
N LYS A 179 -5.73 12.58 -12.56
CA LYS A 179 -6.55 13.66 -13.15
C LYS A 179 -7.50 13.06 -14.17
N THR A 180 -8.48 13.81 -14.62
CA THR A 180 -9.35 13.39 -15.74
C THR A 180 -8.51 13.00 -16.95
N GLY A 181 -8.64 11.75 -17.40
CA GLY A 181 -7.82 11.18 -18.47
C GLY A 181 -6.36 10.92 -18.10
N GLY A 182 -6.02 10.92 -16.80
CA GLY A 182 -4.69 10.59 -16.32
C GLY A 182 -4.31 9.13 -16.59
N THR A 183 -3.00 8.90 -16.68
CA THR A 183 -2.39 7.60 -17.02
C THR A 183 -1.27 7.25 -16.05
N ILE A 184 -0.64 6.11 -16.22
CA ILE A 184 0.65 5.82 -15.59
C ILE A 184 1.74 6.43 -16.47
N ASP A 185 2.40 7.47 -15.98
CA ASP A 185 3.60 8.01 -16.59
C ASP A 185 4.79 7.13 -16.25
N VAL A 186 5.64 6.85 -17.26
CA VAL A 186 6.78 5.95 -17.09
C VAL A 186 8.06 6.69 -17.44
N PHE A 187 9.10 6.48 -16.63
CA PHE A 187 10.43 7.06 -16.83
C PHE A 187 11.50 5.96 -16.79
N ASP A 188 12.52 6.10 -17.62
CA ASP A 188 13.70 5.24 -17.59
C ASP A 188 14.60 5.52 -16.38
N GLY A 189 15.64 4.73 -16.20
CA GLY A 189 16.63 4.90 -15.13
C GLY A 189 17.37 6.23 -15.12
N GLY A 190 17.29 7.01 -16.21
CA GLY A 190 17.80 8.37 -16.36
C GLY A 190 16.75 9.47 -16.17
N PHE A 191 15.54 9.14 -15.72
CA PHE A 191 14.38 10.03 -15.59
C PHE A 191 13.83 10.58 -16.93
N LYS A 192 14.11 9.93 -18.04
CA LYS A 192 13.53 10.32 -19.33
C LYS A 192 12.17 9.63 -19.51
N PRO A 193 11.14 10.35 -20.01
CA PRO A 193 9.84 9.76 -20.28
C PRO A 193 9.96 8.59 -21.28
N VAL A 194 9.23 7.51 -20.99
CA VAL A 194 9.14 6.30 -21.83
C VAL A 194 7.71 6.17 -22.34
N MET A 195 7.57 6.11 -23.66
CA MET A 195 6.28 5.82 -24.29
C MET A 195 6.07 4.31 -24.33
N LEU A 196 5.03 3.85 -23.70
CA LEU A 196 4.57 2.46 -23.77
C LEU A 196 3.63 2.25 -24.97
N ALA A 197 3.31 0.99 -25.27
CA ALA A 197 2.33 0.65 -26.28
C ALA A 197 0.94 1.26 -25.95
N PRO A 198 0.13 1.64 -26.96
CA PRO A 198 -1.22 2.09 -26.73
C PRO A 198 -2.02 1.07 -25.93
N GLY A 199 -2.79 1.55 -24.92
CA GLY A 199 -3.56 0.68 -24.03
C GLY A 199 -2.79 0.10 -22.85
N ALA A 200 -1.49 0.41 -22.69
CA ALA A 200 -0.73 0.03 -21.51
C ALA A 200 -1.34 0.63 -20.23
N PHE A 201 -1.43 -0.18 -19.16
CA PHE A 201 -2.03 0.18 -17.88
C PHE A 201 -3.51 0.61 -17.98
N GLN A 202 -4.23 0.11 -18.97
CA GLN A 202 -5.66 0.35 -19.14
C GLN A 202 -6.46 -0.93 -18.95
N ASP A 203 -7.58 -0.81 -18.27
CA ASP A 203 -8.68 -1.79 -18.27
C ASP A 203 -9.89 -1.15 -18.94
N PRO A 204 -10.28 -1.61 -20.15
CA PRO A 204 -11.41 -1.06 -20.88
C PRO A 204 -12.76 -1.32 -20.22
N THR A 205 -12.83 -2.11 -19.15
CA THR A 205 -14.06 -2.37 -18.40
C THR A 205 -14.27 -1.42 -17.24
N ILE A 206 -13.25 -0.64 -16.85
CA ILE A 206 -13.41 0.45 -15.87
C ILE A 206 -14.18 1.59 -16.55
N PRO A 207 -15.26 2.11 -15.93
CA PRO A 207 -16.01 3.22 -16.50
C PRO A 207 -15.15 4.47 -16.73
N SER A 208 -15.59 5.33 -17.65
CA SER A 208 -14.97 6.66 -17.80
C SER A 208 -15.08 7.48 -16.51
N GLY A 209 -14.12 8.35 -16.24
CA GLY A 209 -14.07 9.18 -15.03
C GLY A 209 -13.13 8.64 -13.94
N TYR A 210 -12.63 7.43 -14.09
CA TYR A 210 -11.59 6.88 -13.21
C TYR A 210 -10.19 7.22 -13.73
N ALA A 211 -9.25 7.39 -12.79
CA ALA A 211 -7.83 7.59 -13.09
C ALA A 211 -6.95 6.82 -12.11
N PRO A 212 -5.66 6.56 -12.47
CA PRO A 212 -4.71 5.95 -11.57
C PRO A 212 -4.51 6.78 -10.30
N PHE A 213 -4.90 6.23 -9.15
CA PHE A 213 -4.83 6.90 -7.85
C PHE A 213 -3.54 6.54 -7.09
N ASN A 214 -3.04 5.32 -7.31
CA ASN A 214 -1.72 4.87 -6.89
C ASN A 214 -1.19 3.81 -7.85
N VAL A 215 0.11 3.56 -7.78
CA VAL A 215 0.82 2.50 -8.48
C VAL A 215 1.83 1.86 -7.53
N PHE A 216 1.90 0.53 -7.50
CA PHE A 216 2.77 -0.19 -6.58
C PHE A 216 3.29 -1.50 -7.18
N ASN A 217 4.57 -1.81 -6.93
CA ASN A 217 5.18 -3.07 -7.33
C ASN A 217 5.02 -4.11 -6.22
N VAL A 218 4.30 -5.18 -6.50
CA VAL A 218 4.20 -6.35 -5.60
C VAL A 218 4.75 -7.57 -6.35
N GLY A 219 5.87 -8.07 -5.90
CA GLY A 219 6.47 -9.29 -6.46
C GLY A 219 6.84 -9.22 -7.94
N GLY A 220 7.17 -8.04 -8.46
CA GLY A 220 7.52 -7.82 -9.88
C GLY A 220 6.34 -7.47 -10.78
N SER A 221 5.11 -7.56 -10.29
CA SER A 221 3.91 -7.07 -10.99
C SER A 221 3.56 -5.66 -10.53
N ILE A 222 3.01 -4.86 -11.43
CA ILE A 222 2.59 -3.49 -11.18
C ILE A 222 1.09 -3.49 -10.89
N PHE A 223 0.73 -3.15 -9.67
CA PHE A 223 -0.66 -2.94 -9.29
C PHE A 223 -1.01 -1.47 -9.46
N VAL A 224 -2.14 -1.20 -10.11
CA VAL A 224 -2.69 0.15 -10.25
C VAL A 224 -4.02 0.20 -9.52
N MET A 225 -4.12 1.14 -8.61
CA MET A 225 -5.35 1.49 -7.91
C MET A 225 -6.00 2.64 -8.65
N PHE A 226 -7.27 2.51 -9.00
CA PHE A 226 -8.06 3.54 -9.68
C PHE A 226 -9.13 4.09 -8.74
N ALA A 227 -9.30 5.41 -8.77
CA ALA A 227 -10.39 6.10 -8.08
C ALA A 227 -11.15 7.00 -9.08
N GLU A 228 -12.41 7.27 -8.78
CA GLU A 228 -13.21 8.21 -9.55
C GLU A 228 -12.73 9.64 -9.31
N VAL A 229 -12.57 10.41 -10.39
CA VAL A 229 -12.13 11.81 -10.34
C VAL A 229 -13.34 12.71 -10.20
N GLY A 230 -13.47 13.38 -9.07
CA GLY A 230 -14.51 14.36 -8.82
C GLY A 230 -14.31 15.66 -9.60
N ALA A 231 -15.35 16.47 -9.68
CA ALA A 231 -15.34 17.74 -10.41
C ALA A 231 -14.29 18.76 -9.90
N ASN A 232 -13.84 18.59 -8.63
CA ASN A 232 -12.78 19.41 -8.02
C ASN A 232 -11.36 18.86 -8.27
N GLY A 233 -11.22 17.80 -9.08
CA GLY A 233 -9.95 17.10 -9.33
C GLY A 233 -9.47 16.20 -8.20
N ARG A 234 -10.24 16.05 -7.12
CA ARG A 234 -9.98 15.10 -6.02
C ARG A 234 -10.72 13.78 -6.28
N ASN A 235 -10.32 12.72 -5.58
CA ASN A 235 -11.07 11.47 -5.61
C ASN A 235 -12.49 11.65 -5.04
N MET A 236 -13.44 10.92 -5.61
CA MET A 236 -14.80 10.83 -5.14
C MET A 236 -14.94 9.59 -4.26
N PRO A 237 -15.10 9.72 -2.94
CA PRO A 237 -15.29 8.56 -2.07
C PRO A 237 -16.72 8.03 -2.15
N GLY A 238 -16.86 6.71 -2.09
CA GLY A 238 -18.15 6.02 -2.06
C GLY A 238 -18.00 4.52 -2.20
N PRO A 239 -18.95 3.71 -1.68
CA PRO A 239 -18.93 2.26 -1.85
C PRO A 239 -18.92 1.87 -3.32
N GLY A 240 -17.97 1.01 -3.73
CA GLY A 240 -17.78 0.60 -5.12
C GLY A 240 -17.05 1.62 -6.00
N LEU A 241 -16.66 2.79 -5.48
CA LEU A 241 -15.94 3.79 -6.27
C LEU A 241 -14.41 3.54 -6.19
N GLY A 242 -13.98 2.49 -6.87
CA GLY A 242 -12.56 2.14 -6.98
C GLY A 242 -12.35 0.79 -7.63
N TYR A 243 -11.18 0.63 -8.27
CA TYR A 243 -10.73 -0.62 -8.88
C TYR A 243 -9.27 -0.85 -8.54
N VAL A 244 -8.83 -2.12 -8.58
CA VAL A 244 -7.43 -2.49 -8.42
C VAL A 244 -7.12 -3.57 -9.44
N ASP A 245 -6.15 -3.31 -10.30
CA ASP A 245 -5.73 -4.21 -11.34
C ASP A 245 -4.24 -4.51 -11.26
N GLN A 246 -3.88 -5.73 -11.60
CA GLN A 246 -2.51 -6.20 -11.73
C GLN A 246 -2.09 -6.17 -13.19
N PHE A 247 -0.96 -5.54 -13.45
CA PHE A 247 -0.34 -5.46 -14.77
C PHE A 247 1.08 -6.03 -14.74
N SER A 248 1.56 -6.47 -15.89
CA SER A 248 2.99 -6.67 -16.12
C SER A 248 3.71 -5.31 -16.24
N PRO A 249 5.04 -5.26 -16.08
CA PRO A 249 5.78 -3.99 -16.15
C PRO A 249 5.67 -3.25 -17.49
N ASN A 250 5.28 -3.92 -18.58
CA ASN A 250 5.00 -3.28 -19.88
C ASN A 250 3.55 -2.77 -20.01
N GLY A 251 2.74 -2.89 -18.95
CA GLY A 251 1.36 -2.40 -18.90
C GLY A 251 0.30 -3.36 -19.41
N THR A 252 0.62 -4.64 -19.66
CA THR A 252 -0.38 -5.64 -20.04
C THR A 252 -1.18 -6.08 -18.81
N LEU A 253 -2.51 -6.01 -18.88
CA LEU A 253 -3.40 -6.46 -17.82
C LEU A 253 -3.26 -7.97 -17.57
N ILE A 254 -3.03 -8.35 -16.32
CA ILE A 254 -2.86 -9.75 -15.87
C ILE A 254 -4.11 -10.22 -15.13
N MET A 255 -4.54 -9.44 -14.12
CA MET A 255 -5.64 -9.82 -13.23
C MET A 255 -6.36 -8.57 -12.74
N LYS A 256 -7.65 -8.70 -12.49
CA LYS A 256 -8.48 -7.70 -11.83
C LYS A 256 -8.86 -8.23 -10.46
N LEU A 257 -8.72 -7.40 -9.42
CA LEU A 257 -9.30 -7.76 -8.14
C LEU A 257 -10.82 -7.69 -8.22
N GLN A 258 -11.50 -8.58 -7.52
CA GLN A 258 -12.95 -8.63 -7.48
C GLN A 258 -13.51 -7.28 -7.00
N HIS A 259 -14.26 -6.63 -7.87
CA HIS A 259 -14.94 -5.36 -7.57
C HIS A 259 -16.17 -5.56 -6.70
N GLY A 260 -16.45 -4.60 -5.82
CA GLY A 260 -17.64 -4.57 -4.95
C GLY A 260 -17.63 -3.35 -4.01
N ASN A 261 -18.63 -3.28 -3.13
CA ASN A 261 -18.81 -2.14 -2.22
C ASN A 261 -17.64 -1.94 -1.21
N TRP A 262 -16.77 -2.92 -1.08
CA TRP A 262 -15.53 -2.84 -0.31
C TRP A 262 -14.42 -2.01 -0.97
N MET A 263 -14.56 -1.63 -2.23
CA MET A 263 -13.67 -0.70 -2.92
C MET A 263 -14.18 0.73 -2.76
N ASN A 264 -13.32 1.61 -2.23
CA ASN A 264 -13.67 3.02 -1.99
C ASN A 264 -12.41 3.89 -2.05
N SER A 265 -12.08 4.40 -3.22
CA SER A 265 -10.83 5.12 -3.48
C SER A 265 -9.60 4.37 -2.93
N PRO A 266 -9.29 3.16 -3.42
CA PRO A 266 -8.18 2.35 -2.94
C PRO A 266 -6.85 3.06 -3.23
N TRP A 267 -5.94 3.09 -2.23
CA TRP A 267 -4.60 3.67 -2.38
C TRP A 267 -3.50 2.76 -1.83
N GLY A 268 -3.63 2.32 -0.58
CA GLY A 268 -2.65 1.44 0.05
C GLY A 268 -2.72 0.01 -0.48
N ILE A 269 -1.56 -0.66 -0.64
CA ILE A 269 -1.52 -2.08 -0.98
C ILE A 269 -0.32 -2.75 -0.29
N ALA A 270 -0.52 -3.95 0.25
CA ALA A 270 0.54 -4.73 0.87
C ALA A 270 0.26 -6.23 0.77
N MET A 271 1.30 -7.03 0.51
CA MET A 271 1.21 -8.48 0.60
C MET A 271 1.48 -8.93 2.04
N ALA A 272 0.51 -9.59 2.65
CA ALA A 272 0.67 -10.10 4.01
C ALA A 272 1.68 -11.26 4.06
N PRO A 273 2.44 -11.39 5.18
CA PRO A 273 3.40 -12.47 5.34
C PRO A 273 2.71 -13.84 5.33
N GLN A 274 3.49 -14.88 5.01
CA GLN A 274 2.99 -16.26 4.92
C GLN A 274 2.35 -16.76 6.22
N ILE A 275 2.85 -16.30 7.37
CA ILE A 275 2.40 -16.66 8.71
C ILE A 275 2.52 -15.44 9.63
N GLY A 276 1.88 -15.49 10.81
CA GLY A 276 2.08 -14.52 11.90
C GLY A 276 1.25 -13.24 11.78
N PHE A 277 0.38 -13.13 10.78
CA PHE A 277 -0.57 -12.02 10.66
C PHE A 277 -2.04 -12.52 10.76
N GLY A 278 -2.30 -13.49 11.62
CA GLY A 278 -3.64 -13.99 11.88
C GLY A 278 -4.35 -14.52 10.63
N ALA A 279 -5.67 -14.35 10.58
CA ALA A 279 -6.53 -14.82 9.49
C ALA A 279 -6.17 -14.25 8.11
N LEU A 280 -5.60 -13.04 8.05
CA LEU A 280 -5.23 -12.39 6.80
C LEU A 280 -3.77 -12.65 6.38
N SER A 281 -3.05 -13.60 7.01
CA SER A 281 -1.78 -14.10 6.46
C SER A 281 -1.97 -14.59 5.03
N ARG A 282 -0.99 -14.35 4.15
CA ARG A 282 -1.00 -14.73 2.72
C ARG A 282 -2.01 -13.98 1.84
N HIS A 283 -2.74 -13.00 2.35
CA HIS A 283 -3.66 -12.20 1.55
C HIS A 283 -2.99 -10.95 1.00
N LEU A 284 -3.47 -10.50 -0.14
CA LEU A 284 -3.20 -9.16 -0.64
C LEU A 284 -4.16 -8.19 0.05
N LEU A 285 -3.62 -7.19 0.73
CA LEU A 285 -4.38 -6.20 1.48
C LEU A 285 -4.48 -4.91 0.68
N VAL A 286 -5.68 -4.33 0.60
CA VAL A 286 -5.95 -3.07 -0.08
C VAL A 286 -6.55 -2.08 0.92
N GLY A 287 -5.83 -0.99 1.18
CA GLY A 287 -6.28 0.12 2.00
C GLY A 287 -7.08 1.12 1.17
N ASN A 288 -8.29 1.42 1.61
CA ASN A 288 -9.22 2.33 0.96
C ASN A 288 -9.19 3.70 1.65
N PHE A 289 -8.71 4.72 0.97
CA PHE A 289 -8.69 6.10 1.50
C PHE A 289 -10.11 6.60 1.79
N GLY A 290 -11.05 6.33 0.89
CA GLY A 290 -12.41 6.87 1.00
C GLY A 290 -13.24 6.31 2.15
N SER A 291 -12.92 5.08 2.64
CA SER A 291 -13.62 4.49 3.79
C SER A 291 -12.72 4.33 5.03
N GLY A 292 -11.41 4.46 4.89
CA GLY A 292 -10.46 4.14 5.96
C GLY A 292 -10.34 2.64 6.26
N GLN A 293 -10.89 1.76 5.44
CA GLN A 293 -10.99 0.32 5.69
C GLN A 293 -10.00 -0.48 4.83
N ILE A 294 -9.63 -1.66 5.32
CA ILE A 294 -8.71 -2.56 4.61
C ILE A 294 -9.47 -3.80 4.16
N ALA A 295 -9.49 -4.02 2.85
CA ALA A 295 -10.05 -5.19 2.20
C ALA A 295 -8.93 -6.22 1.91
N ALA A 296 -9.24 -7.51 2.02
CA ALA A 296 -8.33 -8.60 1.76
C ALA A 296 -8.77 -9.41 0.54
N PHE A 297 -7.79 -9.88 -0.22
CA PHE A 297 -7.99 -10.62 -1.47
C PHE A 297 -7.07 -11.84 -1.52
N ASP A 298 -7.53 -12.88 -2.18
CA ASP A 298 -6.68 -13.98 -2.61
C ASP A 298 -5.71 -13.47 -3.69
N PRO A 299 -4.39 -13.54 -3.48
CA PRO A 299 -3.41 -12.96 -4.40
C PRO A 299 -3.29 -13.71 -5.73
N THR A 300 -3.83 -14.92 -5.82
CA THR A 300 -3.76 -15.76 -7.02
C THR A 300 -4.96 -15.56 -7.93
N THR A 301 -6.14 -15.40 -7.33
CA THR A 301 -7.40 -15.32 -8.07
C THR A 301 -7.98 -13.91 -8.13
N GLY A 302 -7.51 -12.99 -7.27
CA GLY A 302 -8.09 -11.66 -7.10
C GLY A 302 -9.43 -11.66 -6.38
N ALA A 303 -9.89 -12.80 -5.86
CA ALA A 303 -11.18 -12.89 -5.17
C ALA A 303 -11.15 -12.15 -3.83
N PHE A 304 -12.22 -11.42 -3.53
CA PHE A 304 -12.41 -10.79 -2.21
C PHE A 304 -12.63 -11.87 -1.14
N THR A 305 -11.92 -11.77 -0.03
CA THR A 305 -11.96 -12.75 1.07
C THR A 305 -12.54 -12.18 2.37
N GLY A 306 -12.59 -10.85 2.52
CA GLY A 306 -13.17 -10.21 3.70
C GLY A 306 -12.55 -8.85 4.00
N MET A 307 -13.10 -8.19 5.01
CA MET A 307 -12.58 -6.94 5.58
C MET A 307 -11.73 -7.24 6.81
N MET A 308 -10.75 -6.38 7.10
CA MET A 308 -10.00 -6.44 8.36
C MET A 308 -10.92 -6.01 9.51
N THR A 309 -11.06 -6.87 10.52
CA THR A 309 -11.96 -6.66 11.67
C THR A 309 -11.19 -6.69 13.00
N ASP A 310 -11.71 -6.05 14.00
CA ASP A 310 -11.25 -6.17 15.39
C ASP A 310 -11.76 -7.47 16.05
N SER A 311 -11.44 -7.66 17.33
CA SER A 311 -11.84 -8.84 18.10
C SER A 311 -13.36 -8.94 18.34
N SER A 312 -14.12 -7.87 18.16
CA SER A 312 -15.59 -7.87 18.22
C SER A 312 -16.24 -8.29 16.88
N GLY A 313 -15.44 -8.34 15.81
CA GLY A 313 -15.90 -8.53 14.43
C GLY A 313 -16.29 -7.23 13.72
N ALA A 314 -16.11 -6.07 14.35
CA ALA A 314 -16.33 -4.78 13.71
C ALA A 314 -15.18 -4.46 12.74
N THR A 315 -15.51 -3.92 11.56
CA THR A 315 -14.51 -3.51 10.58
C THR A 315 -13.66 -2.36 11.13
N ILE A 316 -12.34 -2.53 11.12
CA ILE A 316 -11.40 -1.47 11.51
C ILE A 316 -11.46 -0.34 10.51
N THR A 317 -11.54 0.89 11.02
CA THR A 317 -11.57 2.11 10.20
C THR A 317 -10.50 3.08 10.68
N VAL A 318 -9.59 3.45 9.78
CA VAL A 318 -8.54 4.45 9.97
C VAL A 318 -8.88 5.66 9.11
N ASP A 319 -9.32 6.75 9.71
CA ASP A 319 -9.71 7.96 8.99
C ASP A 319 -8.56 8.48 8.12
N GLY A 320 -8.84 8.72 6.83
CA GLY A 320 -7.85 9.21 5.86
C GLY A 320 -6.71 8.23 5.57
N LEU A 321 -6.96 6.92 5.57
CA LEU A 321 -5.97 5.86 5.36
C LEU A 321 -5.26 5.99 4.00
N TRP A 322 -3.94 6.18 4.02
CA TRP A 322 -3.09 6.24 2.85
C TRP A 322 -2.19 5.01 2.71
N GLY A 323 -0.92 5.14 3.05
CA GLY A 323 0.07 4.06 2.90
C GLY A 323 -0.11 2.93 3.91
N ILE A 324 0.07 1.70 3.45
CA ILE A 324 0.19 0.51 4.31
C ILE A 324 1.42 -0.31 3.90
N GLY A 325 2.07 -0.95 4.88
CA GLY A 325 3.23 -1.80 4.61
C GLY A 325 3.63 -2.63 5.81
N PHE A 326 4.18 -3.81 5.58
CA PHE A 326 4.72 -4.65 6.66
C PHE A 326 6.13 -4.21 7.03
N GLY A 327 6.51 -4.37 8.29
CA GLY A 327 7.86 -4.11 8.76
C GLY A 327 8.90 -5.03 8.09
N ASN A 328 10.18 -4.64 8.21
CA ASN A 328 11.30 -5.34 7.57
C ASN A 328 12.04 -6.35 8.48
N GLY A 329 11.55 -6.57 9.70
CA GLY A 329 12.18 -7.45 10.68
C GLY A 329 13.36 -6.82 11.44
N LEU A 330 13.69 -5.55 11.16
CA LEU A 330 14.80 -4.81 11.73
C LEU A 330 14.33 -3.42 12.19
N LEU A 331 14.97 -2.33 11.74
CA LEU A 331 14.61 -0.96 12.14
C LEU A 331 13.24 -0.49 11.63
N GLY A 332 12.65 -1.16 10.64
CA GLY A 332 11.26 -0.96 10.22
C GLY A 332 10.25 -1.81 11.01
N GLY A 333 10.67 -2.54 12.05
CA GLY A 333 9.79 -3.32 12.92
C GLY A 333 9.44 -4.71 12.42
N SER A 334 8.56 -5.39 13.14
CA SER A 334 8.19 -6.78 12.88
C SER A 334 7.56 -6.96 11.49
N MET A 335 8.00 -8.01 10.78
CA MET A 335 7.39 -8.45 9.51
C MET A 335 5.92 -8.92 9.66
N HIS A 336 5.44 -9.09 10.89
CA HIS A 336 4.07 -9.49 11.22
C HIS A 336 3.20 -8.32 11.70
N THR A 337 3.70 -7.08 11.54
CA THR A 337 2.98 -5.85 11.87
C THR A 337 2.75 -5.05 10.60
N LEU A 338 1.50 -4.70 10.32
CA LEU A 338 1.13 -3.81 9.23
C LEU A 338 1.16 -2.37 9.76
N TYR A 339 2.08 -1.57 9.24
CA TYR A 339 2.15 -0.14 9.54
C TYR A 339 1.29 0.64 8.56
N PHE A 340 0.75 1.76 9.00
CA PHE A 340 -0.07 2.63 8.15
C PHE A 340 0.25 4.10 8.36
N ALA A 341 0.04 4.90 7.32
CA ALA A 341 0.01 6.35 7.36
C ALA A 341 -1.39 6.83 7.02
N SER A 342 -1.85 7.90 7.67
CA SER A 342 -3.15 8.48 7.39
C SER A 342 -3.18 10.00 7.59
N GLY A 343 -4.10 10.66 6.88
CA GLY A 343 -4.41 12.08 6.99
C GLY A 343 -5.80 12.29 7.59
N PRO A 344 -6.00 12.11 8.91
CA PRO A 344 -7.32 12.24 9.52
C PRO A 344 -7.84 13.68 9.49
N ASN A 345 -9.13 13.83 9.80
CA ASN A 345 -9.83 15.10 9.84
C ASN A 345 -9.70 15.90 8.53
N GLY A 346 -10.03 15.24 7.41
CA GLY A 346 -9.96 15.87 6.10
C GLY A 346 -8.54 16.28 5.70
N GLU A 347 -7.54 15.48 6.05
CA GLU A 347 -6.12 15.64 5.70
C GLU A 347 -5.44 16.82 6.43
N THR A 348 -6.08 17.41 7.43
CA THR A 348 -5.50 18.50 8.25
C THR A 348 -4.63 18.02 9.39
N GLN A 349 -4.69 16.73 9.70
CA GLN A 349 -3.91 16.04 10.73
C GLN A 349 -3.08 14.93 10.11
N GLY A 350 -2.16 14.35 10.88
CA GLY A 350 -1.37 13.21 10.46
C GLY A 350 -1.29 12.14 11.53
N LEU A 351 -1.28 10.88 11.09
CA LEU A 351 -1.15 9.72 11.96
C LEU A 351 -0.29 8.64 11.28
N PHE A 352 0.70 8.14 12.01
CA PHE A 352 1.42 6.92 11.70
C PHE A 352 1.11 5.89 12.79
N GLY A 353 0.73 4.69 12.40
CA GLY A 353 0.29 3.67 13.33
C GLY A 353 0.58 2.25 12.86
N ALA A 354 0.12 1.29 13.63
CA ALA A 354 0.33 -0.14 13.42
C ALA A 354 -0.94 -0.94 13.65
N LEU A 355 -1.09 -2.03 12.89
CA LEU A 355 -2.13 -3.04 13.02
C LEU A 355 -1.45 -4.40 13.25
N THR A 356 -1.79 -5.06 14.33
CA THR A 356 -1.26 -6.39 14.70
C THR A 356 -2.39 -7.39 14.87
N ALA A 357 -2.15 -8.65 14.53
CA ALA A 357 -3.11 -9.70 14.86
C ALA A 357 -3.26 -9.82 16.39
N GLY A 358 -4.50 -9.91 16.86
CA GLY A 358 -4.81 -10.18 18.26
C GLY A 358 -4.20 -11.50 18.71
N LYS A 359 -3.75 -11.58 19.97
CA LYS A 359 -3.21 -12.83 20.53
C LYS A 359 -4.33 -13.85 20.69
N ALA A 360 -4.07 -15.10 20.29
CA ALA A 360 -4.88 -16.23 20.73
C ALA A 360 -4.67 -16.40 22.24
N TYR A 361 -5.73 -16.40 23.01
CA TYR A 361 -5.71 -16.76 24.42
C TYR A 361 -5.91 -18.27 24.56
#